data_486a2a481e1e05c62f39306dc86e8e23
#
_entry.id   486a2a481e1e05c62f39306dc86e8e23
#
_cell.length_a   1.000
_cell.length_b   1.000
_cell.length_c   1.000
_cell.angle_alpha   90.00
_cell.angle_beta   90.00
_cell.angle_gamma   90.00
#
_symmetry.space_group_name_H-M   'P 1'
#
loop_
_entity.id
_entity.type
_entity.pdbx_description
1 polymer ?
#
loop_
_entity_poly.entity_id
_entity_poly.type
_entity_poly.pdbx_seq_one_letter_code
_entity_poly.pdbx_strand_id
1 'polypeptide(L)'
;MNKVRGRTSHLKNFKRDARLFLLIIILLVVSLGTSCRSGGPGASKPAGAALEVKPGVEVFLEKHLDLVRGKRVGLVTNPSGVDSRLQSTARLFKNNSAINLVALYGPEHGVRGEAQAGEYVPFYYDEKFELPVFSLYGQSFKPAPGMLNNIDELMRTFDTQSAGKIPEEKMIKEIDVLVYDLQDIGTRVYTYVATMALAMESCAELGLDFIVLDRPNPIGGEILEGAVLKYPEFSSFVGLYPIPQRHGLTVGELARLFNDNFLSKKARLTVIPMEGWKRDKWFDQTGLPWVMPSPNMPTLETATVYPGQVYLEGTNISEGRGTTRPFELFGAPWIDGWDLTQKLNSLNLAGVIFREAWFTPTFSKYQGERCGGCQLHVIDREAFRPFLTSLWIIKTIRDMYPDKFEFHVDYFDKIMGNSDIRLALESGQSPEQITRELQADLKEFDKLRQKYLLY
;
A
#
# COMPACT_ATOMS: atom_id res chain seq x y z
N MET A 1 14.63 12.59 -69.89
CA MET A 1 14.98 11.27 -70.50
C MET A 1 16.26 10.82 -69.82
N ASN A 2 16.21 9.80 -68.99
CA ASN A 2 17.15 8.69 -68.94
C ASN A 2 16.73 7.73 -67.80
N LYS A 3 16.72 6.51 -68.16
CA LYS A 3 16.13 5.30 -67.57
C LYS A 3 16.81 4.87 -66.25
N VAL A 4 15.98 4.55 -65.29
CA VAL A 4 16.31 3.61 -64.17
C VAL A 4 16.13 2.19 -64.68
N ARG A 5 17.19 1.39 -64.65
CA ARG A 5 17.15 -0.09 -64.75
C ARG A 5 18.20 -0.65 -63.80
N GLY A 6 17.76 -1.55 -62.91
CA GLY A 6 18.69 -2.41 -62.17
C GLY A 6 18.44 -2.58 -60.70
N ARG A 7 17.34 -3.25 -60.28
CA ARG A 7 17.20 -3.82 -58.95
C ARG A 7 16.17 -4.96 -58.93
N THR A 8 16.49 -6.10 -59.51
CA THR A 8 15.62 -7.30 -59.39
C THR A 8 16.38 -8.61 -59.18
N SER A 9 17.70 -8.60 -58.94
CA SER A 9 18.49 -9.82 -58.79
C SER A 9 18.76 -10.28 -57.34
N HIS A 10 18.57 -9.43 -56.34
CA HIS A 10 18.88 -9.78 -54.92
C HIS A 10 17.73 -10.46 -54.17
N LEU A 11 16.50 -10.42 -54.66
CA LEU A 11 15.34 -11.01 -53.97
C LEU A 11 15.12 -12.51 -54.20
N LYS A 12 15.76 -13.08 -55.23
CA LYS A 12 15.60 -14.51 -55.55
C LYS A 12 16.52 -15.42 -54.73
N ASN A 13 17.68 -14.92 -54.25
CA ASN A 13 18.61 -15.72 -53.47
C ASN A 13 18.21 -15.81 -52.01
N PHE A 14 17.55 -14.78 -51.45
CA PHE A 14 17.11 -14.77 -50.03
C PHE A 14 16.01 -15.82 -49.71
N LYS A 15 15.16 -16.15 -50.68
CA LYS A 15 14.09 -17.16 -50.50
C LYS A 15 14.59 -18.61 -50.60
N ARG A 16 15.76 -18.83 -51.16
CA ARG A 16 16.35 -20.19 -51.32
C ARG A 16 17.12 -20.58 -50.08
N ASP A 17 17.79 -19.63 -49.41
CA ASP A 17 18.55 -19.88 -48.21
C ASP A 17 17.67 -20.04 -46.95
N ALA A 18 16.52 -19.34 -46.93
CA ALA A 18 15.53 -19.51 -45.83
C ALA A 18 14.82 -20.88 -45.84
N ARG A 19 14.68 -21.51 -47.00
CA ARG A 19 14.08 -22.86 -47.12
C ARG A 19 15.09 -23.97 -46.75
N LEU A 20 16.37 -23.75 -46.94
CA LEU A 20 17.41 -24.70 -46.58
C LEU A 20 17.64 -24.69 -45.05
N PHE A 21 17.55 -23.53 -44.40
CA PHE A 21 17.64 -23.40 -42.95
C PHE A 21 16.45 -24.03 -42.21
N LEU A 22 15.24 -23.95 -42.77
CA LEU A 22 14.05 -24.55 -42.17
C LEU A 22 14.06 -26.10 -42.28
N LEU A 23 14.64 -26.66 -43.33
CA LEU A 23 14.79 -28.12 -43.50
C LEU A 23 15.84 -28.73 -42.58
N ILE A 24 16.89 -28.00 -42.24
CA ILE A 24 17.92 -28.46 -41.29
C ILE A 24 17.40 -28.49 -39.87
N ILE A 25 16.55 -27.53 -39.46
CA ILE A 25 15.92 -27.50 -38.15
C ILE A 25 14.91 -28.64 -37.97
N ILE A 26 14.18 -29.02 -39.03
CA ILE A 26 13.21 -30.13 -38.96
C ILE A 26 13.91 -31.49 -38.86
N LEU A 27 15.08 -31.67 -39.51
CA LEU A 27 15.86 -32.90 -39.45
C LEU A 27 16.59 -33.08 -38.06
N LEU A 28 16.88 -32.03 -37.36
CA LEU A 28 17.47 -32.08 -36.00
C LEU A 28 16.46 -32.41 -34.89
N VAL A 29 15.19 -32.16 -35.14
CA VAL A 29 14.12 -32.46 -34.16
C VAL A 29 13.63 -33.92 -34.27
N VAL A 30 13.82 -34.58 -35.41
CA VAL A 30 13.38 -35.99 -35.62
C VAL A 30 14.40 -37.03 -35.17
N SER A 31 15.68 -36.64 -34.95
CA SER A 31 16.72 -37.57 -34.50
C SER A 31 16.91 -37.67 -32.97
N LEU A 32 16.10 -36.98 -32.18
CA LEU A 32 16.13 -37.03 -30.70
C LEU A 32 14.95 -37.77 -30.06
N GLY A 33 14.18 -38.50 -30.84
CA GLY A 33 12.93 -39.13 -30.42
C GLY A 33 12.94 -40.64 -30.31
N THR A 34 14.08 -41.32 -29.95
CA THR A 34 14.03 -42.73 -29.54
C THR A 34 15.23 -43.04 -28.67
N SER A 35 15.06 -43.06 -27.36
CA SER A 35 15.53 -44.03 -26.39
C SER A 35 15.54 -43.40 -25.00
N CYS A 36 14.71 -43.91 -24.15
CA CYS A 36 14.97 -44.45 -22.82
C CYS A 36 13.70 -44.37 -21.96
N ARG A 37 12.95 -45.44 -21.96
CA ARG A 37 12.12 -45.78 -20.82
C ARG A 37 13.06 -46.27 -19.70
N SER A 38 13.27 -45.41 -18.71
CA SER A 38 13.65 -45.85 -17.37
C SER A 38 12.79 -45.08 -16.40
N GLY A 39 11.98 -45.80 -15.62
CA GLY A 39 11.13 -45.20 -14.58
C GLY A 39 11.98 -44.52 -13.51
N GLY A 40 12.01 -43.18 -13.55
CA GLY A 40 12.40 -42.38 -12.42
C GLY A 40 11.13 -41.93 -11.66
N PRO A 41 11.21 -41.74 -10.34
CA PRO A 41 10.06 -41.32 -9.55
C PRO A 41 9.54 -40.00 -10.10
N GLY A 42 8.22 -39.97 -10.35
CA GLY A 42 7.54 -38.76 -10.86
C GLY A 42 7.97 -37.55 -10.04
N ALA A 43 8.48 -36.53 -10.72
CA ALA A 43 8.60 -35.21 -10.14
C ALA A 43 7.18 -34.80 -9.74
N SER A 44 6.83 -35.02 -8.48
CA SER A 44 5.68 -34.41 -7.86
C SER A 44 5.84 -32.92 -8.12
N LYS A 45 4.84 -32.28 -8.79
CA LYS A 45 4.67 -30.83 -8.68
C LYS A 45 4.92 -30.48 -7.22
N PRO A 46 5.71 -29.44 -6.90
CA PRO A 46 5.82 -29.02 -5.53
C PRO A 46 4.38 -28.83 -5.02
N ALA A 47 3.98 -29.64 -4.05
CA ALA A 47 2.75 -29.43 -3.32
C ALA A 47 2.83 -27.96 -2.90
N GLY A 48 1.85 -27.14 -3.32
CA GLY A 48 1.82 -25.73 -2.95
C GLY A 48 2.10 -25.65 -1.46
N ALA A 49 3.06 -24.83 -1.06
CA ALA A 49 3.35 -24.62 0.35
C ALA A 49 2.00 -24.37 1.02
N ALA A 50 1.71 -25.13 2.08
CA ALA A 50 0.46 -24.95 2.80
C ALA A 50 0.41 -23.47 3.21
N LEU A 51 -0.72 -22.80 2.91
CA LEU A 51 -0.93 -21.42 3.33
C LEU A 51 -0.72 -21.36 4.84
N GLU A 52 0.29 -20.61 5.26
CA GLU A 52 0.62 -20.51 6.67
C GLU A 52 -0.31 -19.56 7.41
N VAL A 53 -0.86 -18.56 6.69
CA VAL A 53 -1.73 -17.53 7.24
C VAL A 53 -3.06 -17.51 6.51
N LYS A 54 -4.14 -17.55 7.31
CA LYS A 54 -5.50 -17.35 6.84
C LYS A 54 -5.93 -15.92 7.18
N PRO A 55 -6.23 -15.04 6.21
CA PRO A 55 -6.63 -13.66 6.47
C PRO A 55 -8.01 -13.59 7.13
N GLY A 56 -8.31 -12.49 7.82
CA GLY A 56 -9.57 -12.30 8.56
C GLY A 56 -10.82 -12.52 7.74
N VAL A 57 -10.80 -12.25 6.43
CA VAL A 57 -11.95 -12.50 5.54
C VAL A 57 -12.31 -13.99 5.45
N GLU A 58 -11.33 -14.88 5.38
CA GLU A 58 -11.59 -16.32 5.35
C GLU A 58 -12.12 -16.85 6.69
N VAL A 59 -11.51 -16.39 7.78
CA VAL A 59 -11.96 -16.71 9.14
C VAL A 59 -13.40 -16.24 9.35
N PHE A 60 -13.72 -15.04 8.89
CA PHE A 60 -15.08 -14.46 8.95
C PHE A 60 -16.09 -15.33 8.19
N LEU A 61 -15.79 -15.68 6.95
CA LEU A 61 -16.68 -16.48 6.10
C LEU A 61 -16.91 -17.90 6.63
N GLU A 62 -15.90 -18.47 7.32
CA GLU A 62 -16.01 -19.82 7.88
C GLU A 62 -16.73 -19.85 9.24
N LYS A 63 -16.53 -18.83 10.09
CA LYS A 63 -16.89 -18.93 11.52
C LYS A 63 -17.80 -17.85 12.06
N HIS A 64 -18.00 -16.71 11.34
CA HIS A 64 -18.59 -15.51 11.92
C HIS A 64 -19.69 -14.88 11.05
N LEU A 65 -20.34 -15.65 10.17
CA LEU A 65 -21.44 -15.17 9.33
C LEU A 65 -22.68 -14.77 10.15
N ASP A 66 -22.81 -15.25 11.37
CA ASP A 66 -23.87 -14.87 12.31
C ASP A 66 -23.85 -13.38 12.66
N LEU A 67 -22.67 -12.74 12.64
CA LEU A 67 -22.50 -11.30 12.91
C LEU A 67 -23.23 -10.40 11.90
N VAL A 68 -23.45 -10.88 10.67
CA VAL A 68 -24.07 -10.12 9.57
C VAL A 68 -25.40 -10.70 9.09
N ARG A 69 -25.85 -11.81 9.65
CA ARG A 69 -27.10 -12.47 9.25
C ARG A 69 -28.29 -11.54 9.43
N GLY A 70 -29.03 -11.30 8.34
CA GLY A 70 -30.19 -10.41 8.32
C GLY A 70 -29.88 -8.93 8.39
N LYS A 71 -28.59 -8.53 8.36
CA LYS A 71 -28.13 -7.14 8.37
C LYS A 71 -27.77 -6.65 6.96
N ARG A 72 -27.99 -5.37 6.70
CA ARG A 72 -27.50 -4.67 5.51
C ARG A 72 -26.04 -4.32 5.72
N VAL A 73 -25.17 -4.88 4.89
CA VAL A 73 -23.70 -4.78 5.03
C VAL A 73 -23.15 -3.73 4.09
N GLY A 74 -22.43 -2.74 4.63
CA GLY A 74 -21.50 -1.91 3.89
C GLY A 74 -20.09 -2.51 3.96
N LEU A 75 -19.29 -2.39 2.89
CA LEU A 75 -17.92 -2.91 2.85
C LEU A 75 -16.95 -1.83 2.44
N VAL A 76 -16.00 -1.49 3.32
CA VAL A 76 -14.81 -0.67 2.99
C VAL A 76 -13.75 -1.60 2.43
N THR A 77 -13.39 -1.42 1.15
CA THR A 77 -12.43 -2.30 0.47
C THR A 77 -11.80 -1.65 -0.74
N ASN A 78 -10.74 -2.27 -1.24
CA ASN A 78 -10.07 -1.95 -2.50
C ASN A 78 -9.44 -3.23 -3.10
N PRO A 79 -8.57 -3.18 -4.14
CA PRO A 79 -7.97 -4.39 -4.72
C PRO A 79 -7.22 -5.29 -3.73
N SER A 80 -6.74 -4.77 -2.59
CA SER A 80 -6.04 -5.56 -1.57
C SER A 80 -6.97 -6.37 -0.67
N GLY A 81 -8.29 -6.08 -0.68
CA GLY A 81 -9.32 -6.85 0.02
C GLY A 81 -9.60 -8.16 -0.71
N VAL A 82 -8.77 -9.18 -0.50
CA VAL A 82 -8.85 -10.49 -1.15
C VAL A 82 -8.66 -11.63 -0.16
N ASP A 83 -9.15 -12.82 -0.51
CA ASP A 83 -8.78 -14.08 0.14
C ASP A 83 -7.39 -14.57 -0.33
N SER A 84 -6.91 -15.68 0.22
CA SER A 84 -5.64 -16.32 -0.16
C SER A 84 -5.59 -16.81 -1.61
N ARG A 85 -6.72 -16.85 -2.30
CA ARG A 85 -6.88 -17.26 -3.71
C ARG A 85 -7.13 -16.08 -4.64
N LEU A 86 -6.91 -14.83 -4.16
CA LEU A 86 -7.12 -13.59 -4.91
C LEU A 86 -8.59 -13.34 -5.30
N GLN A 87 -9.56 -13.93 -4.62
CA GLN A 87 -10.96 -13.57 -4.79
C GLN A 87 -11.28 -12.33 -3.95
N SER A 88 -11.78 -11.27 -4.60
CA SER A 88 -12.08 -10.04 -3.87
C SER A 88 -13.18 -10.24 -2.82
N THR A 89 -13.00 -9.65 -1.66
CA THR A 89 -13.98 -9.67 -0.57
C THR A 89 -15.35 -9.18 -1.01
N ALA A 90 -15.39 -8.15 -1.85
CA ALA A 90 -16.66 -7.69 -2.43
C ALA A 90 -17.38 -8.79 -3.24
N ARG A 91 -16.63 -9.58 -4.04
CA ARG A 91 -17.21 -10.71 -4.78
C ARG A 91 -17.62 -11.86 -3.85
N LEU A 92 -16.79 -12.18 -2.87
CA LEU A 92 -17.11 -13.23 -1.88
C LEU A 92 -18.38 -12.88 -1.11
N PHE A 93 -18.53 -11.61 -0.70
CA PHE A 93 -19.75 -11.15 0.00
C PHE A 93 -20.96 -11.14 -0.90
N LYS A 94 -20.86 -10.62 -2.11
CA LYS A 94 -21.98 -10.56 -3.08
C LYS A 94 -22.52 -11.95 -3.42
N ASN A 95 -21.64 -12.96 -3.51
CA ASN A 95 -22.01 -14.32 -3.89
C ASN A 95 -22.45 -15.19 -2.70
N ASN A 96 -22.35 -14.70 -1.47
CA ASN A 96 -22.75 -15.44 -0.28
C ASN A 96 -24.18 -15.08 0.14
N SER A 97 -25.11 -16.02 0.03
CA SER A 97 -26.54 -15.79 0.35
C SER A 97 -26.81 -15.42 1.83
N ALA A 98 -25.85 -15.64 2.73
CA ALA A 98 -25.95 -15.23 4.13
C ALA A 98 -25.58 -13.76 4.36
N ILE A 99 -25.03 -13.07 3.34
CA ILE A 99 -24.55 -11.69 3.42
C ILE A 99 -25.40 -10.81 2.50
N ASN A 100 -26.05 -9.81 3.05
CA ASN A 100 -26.76 -8.80 2.28
C ASN A 100 -25.84 -7.59 2.06
N LEU A 101 -24.90 -7.69 1.10
CA LEU A 101 -24.03 -6.58 0.72
C LEU A 101 -24.81 -5.52 -0.05
N VAL A 102 -24.85 -4.29 0.48
CA VAL A 102 -25.71 -3.21 -0.04
C VAL A 102 -24.96 -1.97 -0.52
N ALA A 103 -23.72 -1.77 -0.08
CA ALA A 103 -22.89 -0.63 -0.51
C ALA A 103 -21.40 -0.96 -0.43
N LEU A 104 -20.60 -0.33 -1.29
CA LEU A 104 -19.14 -0.36 -1.24
C LEU A 104 -18.60 1.03 -0.89
N TYR A 105 -17.50 1.06 -0.16
CA TYR A 105 -16.82 2.27 0.27
C TYR A 105 -15.32 2.18 -0.09
N GLY A 106 -14.87 3.10 -0.94
CA GLY A 106 -13.47 3.16 -1.38
C GLY A 106 -12.65 4.08 -0.48
N PRO A 107 -11.46 3.64 -0.02
CA PRO A 107 -10.47 4.54 0.58
C PRO A 107 -9.86 5.47 -0.47
N GLU A 108 -8.80 6.19 -0.14
CA GLU A 108 -7.92 6.82 -1.13
C GLU A 108 -7.59 5.82 -2.25
N HIS A 109 -7.53 6.27 -3.48
CA HIS A 109 -7.41 5.47 -4.73
C HIS A 109 -8.69 4.75 -5.18
N GLY A 110 -9.77 4.77 -4.40
CA GLY A 110 -11.06 4.14 -4.75
C GLY A 110 -11.11 2.61 -4.60
N VAL A 111 -12.31 2.04 -4.79
CA VAL A 111 -12.54 0.58 -4.70
C VAL A 111 -11.77 -0.19 -5.77
N ARG A 112 -11.46 0.42 -6.91
CA ARG A 112 -10.70 -0.19 -8.02
C ARG A 112 -9.19 0.04 -7.90
N GLY A 113 -8.75 1.00 -7.07
CA GLY A 113 -7.35 1.28 -6.81
C GLY A 113 -6.59 1.95 -7.95
N GLU A 114 -7.30 2.57 -8.92
CA GLU A 114 -6.69 3.17 -10.11
C GLU A 114 -6.32 4.64 -9.95
N ALA A 115 -6.97 5.37 -9.04
CA ALA A 115 -6.72 6.79 -8.84
C ALA A 115 -5.35 7.05 -8.20
N GLN A 116 -4.66 8.11 -8.61
CA GLN A 116 -3.38 8.48 -8.03
C GLN A 116 -3.56 9.11 -6.62
N ALA A 117 -2.46 9.26 -5.88
CA ALA A 117 -2.49 9.88 -4.55
C ALA A 117 -3.05 11.29 -4.63
N GLY A 118 -4.00 11.62 -3.75
CA GLY A 118 -4.67 12.92 -3.73
C GLY A 118 -5.80 13.10 -4.74
N GLU A 119 -6.03 12.15 -5.64
CA GLU A 119 -7.09 12.21 -6.64
C GLU A 119 -8.44 11.80 -6.03
N TYR A 120 -9.46 12.63 -6.26
CA TYR A 120 -10.82 12.35 -5.80
C TYR A 120 -11.53 11.37 -6.75
N VAL A 121 -12.05 10.29 -6.21
CA VAL A 121 -12.93 9.36 -6.92
C VAL A 121 -14.39 9.71 -6.57
N PRO A 122 -15.20 10.19 -7.52
CA PRO A 122 -16.58 10.52 -7.23
C PRO A 122 -17.42 9.28 -6.93
N PHE A 123 -18.61 9.49 -6.34
CA PHE A 123 -19.64 8.47 -6.23
C PHE A 123 -19.98 7.90 -7.62
N TYR A 124 -20.21 6.58 -7.67
CA TYR A 124 -20.77 5.91 -8.86
C TYR A 124 -21.58 4.68 -8.47
N TYR A 125 -22.41 4.21 -9.41
CA TYR A 125 -23.08 2.93 -9.29
C TYR A 125 -22.29 1.86 -10.07
N ASP A 126 -21.87 0.80 -9.39
CA ASP A 126 -21.12 -0.29 -10.01
C ASP A 126 -22.10 -1.31 -10.62
N GLU A 127 -22.19 -1.35 -11.95
CA GLU A 127 -23.10 -2.23 -12.67
C GLU A 127 -22.82 -3.73 -12.47
N LYS A 128 -21.55 -4.12 -12.21
CA LYS A 128 -21.19 -5.54 -12.00
C LYS A 128 -21.59 -6.03 -10.62
N PHE A 129 -21.41 -5.18 -9.61
CA PHE A 129 -21.88 -5.48 -8.26
C PHE A 129 -23.34 -5.10 -8.05
N GLU A 130 -23.91 -4.26 -8.93
CA GLU A 130 -25.24 -3.65 -8.77
C GLU A 130 -25.37 -2.94 -7.42
N LEU A 131 -24.37 -2.13 -7.06
CA LEU A 131 -24.25 -1.46 -5.77
C LEU A 131 -23.76 -0.02 -5.93
N PRO A 132 -24.20 0.88 -5.04
CA PRO A 132 -23.59 2.20 -4.90
C PRO A 132 -22.16 2.09 -4.35
N VAL A 133 -21.25 2.92 -4.86
CA VAL A 133 -19.88 3.02 -4.43
C VAL A 133 -19.59 4.44 -3.97
N PHE A 134 -19.27 4.59 -2.69
CA PHE A 134 -18.93 5.86 -2.05
C PHE A 134 -17.44 6.01 -1.88
N SER A 135 -16.93 7.25 -1.98
CA SER A 135 -15.55 7.57 -1.65
C SER A 135 -15.44 8.02 -0.19
N LEU A 136 -14.50 7.44 0.52
CA LEU A 136 -14.07 7.89 1.86
C LEU A 136 -12.85 8.83 1.78
N TYR A 137 -12.58 9.36 0.59
CA TYR A 137 -11.49 10.29 0.32
C TYR A 137 -11.96 11.43 -0.58
N GLY A 138 -11.75 12.68 -0.16
CA GLY A 138 -12.15 13.85 -0.95
C GLY A 138 -12.47 15.07 -0.09
N GLN A 139 -13.67 15.64 -0.22
CA GLN A 139 -14.07 16.84 0.53
C GLN A 139 -14.12 16.62 2.05
N SER A 140 -14.38 15.38 2.47
CA SER A 140 -14.30 14.91 3.85
C SER A 140 -13.62 13.54 3.85
N PHE A 141 -12.72 13.32 4.81
CA PHE A 141 -12.09 12.02 5.03
C PHE A 141 -12.92 11.13 5.98
N LYS A 142 -13.87 11.73 6.69
CA LYS A 142 -14.84 11.03 7.53
C LYS A 142 -16.10 10.76 6.73
N PRO A 143 -16.63 9.52 6.71
CA PRO A 143 -17.88 9.23 6.07
C PRO A 143 -18.97 10.17 6.56
N ALA A 144 -19.61 10.90 5.64
CA ALA A 144 -20.78 11.70 6.01
C ALA A 144 -21.94 10.77 6.47
N PRO A 145 -22.73 11.16 7.46
CA PRO A 145 -23.84 10.33 7.96
C PRO A 145 -24.75 9.79 6.82
N GLY A 146 -25.05 10.62 5.82
CA GLY A 146 -25.86 10.21 4.67
C GLY A 146 -25.29 9.03 3.86
N MET A 147 -23.98 8.84 3.85
CA MET A 147 -23.35 7.68 3.20
C MET A 147 -23.64 6.35 3.93
N LEU A 148 -24.10 6.40 5.16
CA LEU A 148 -24.33 5.23 6.02
C LEU A 148 -25.81 5.03 6.36
N ASN A 149 -26.58 6.11 6.54
CA ASN A 149 -27.96 6.07 7.03
C ASN A 149 -28.99 6.83 6.17
N ASN A 150 -28.59 7.39 5.03
CA ASN A 150 -29.48 8.08 4.08
C ASN A 150 -28.99 7.90 2.64
N ILE A 151 -28.66 6.65 2.30
CA ILE A 151 -28.03 6.26 1.05
C ILE A 151 -28.91 6.55 -0.16
N ASP A 152 -30.23 6.30 -0.04
CA ASP A 152 -31.22 6.51 -1.10
C ASP A 152 -31.34 8.00 -1.50
N GLU A 153 -31.27 8.92 -0.54
CA GLU A 153 -31.30 10.35 -0.83
C GLU A 153 -30.03 10.78 -1.57
N LEU A 154 -28.85 10.31 -1.13
CA LEU A 154 -27.61 10.54 -1.84
C LEU A 154 -27.64 9.96 -3.25
N MET A 155 -28.11 8.73 -3.42
CA MET A 155 -28.26 8.08 -4.73
C MET A 155 -29.14 8.92 -5.67
N ARG A 156 -30.26 9.46 -5.20
CA ARG A 156 -31.16 10.35 -5.99
C ARG A 156 -30.49 11.66 -6.37
N THR A 157 -29.67 12.22 -5.48
CA THR A 157 -28.93 13.46 -5.75
C THR A 157 -27.88 13.29 -6.83
N PHE A 158 -27.23 12.13 -6.86
CA PHE A 158 -26.19 11.80 -7.86
C PHE A 158 -26.75 11.33 -9.20
N ASP A 159 -27.95 10.70 -9.23
CA ASP A 159 -28.61 10.18 -10.45
C ASP A 159 -28.89 11.28 -11.49
N THR A 160 -28.97 12.55 -11.05
CA THR A 160 -29.22 13.69 -11.95
C THR A 160 -28.03 14.10 -12.79
N GLN A 161 -26.82 13.58 -12.54
CA GLN A 161 -25.58 14.11 -13.14
C GLN A 161 -24.73 13.13 -13.96
N SER A 162 -24.77 11.82 -13.78
CA SER A 162 -23.77 10.96 -14.41
C SER A 162 -24.04 9.45 -14.50
N ALA A 163 -25.09 8.89 -13.97
CA ALA A 163 -25.38 7.46 -14.04
C ALA A 163 -26.83 7.24 -14.49
N GLY A 164 -27.06 6.25 -15.37
CA GLY A 164 -28.42 5.86 -15.75
C GLY A 164 -29.26 5.61 -14.51
N LYS A 165 -30.58 5.82 -14.63
CA LYS A 165 -31.54 5.73 -13.51
C LYS A 165 -31.33 4.43 -12.71
N ILE A 166 -30.91 4.59 -11.46
CA ILE A 166 -30.86 3.47 -10.52
C ILE A 166 -32.31 3.04 -10.25
N PRO A 167 -32.67 1.76 -10.48
CA PRO A 167 -34.03 1.28 -10.24
C PRO A 167 -34.47 1.51 -8.80
N GLU A 168 -35.69 1.98 -8.60
CA GLU A 168 -36.21 2.35 -7.27
C GLU A 168 -36.19 1.16 -6.29
N GLU A 169 -36.38 -0.05 -6.81
CA GLU A 169 -36.29 -1.31 -6.05
C GLU A 169 -34.87 -1.64 -5.58
N LYS A 170 -33.83 -0.97 -6.13
CA LYS A 170 -32.43 -1.08 -5.72
C LYS A 170 -31.97 0.05 -4.80
N MET A 171 -32.88 0.97 -4.46
CA MET A 171 -32.60 2.04 -3.50
C MET A 171 -32.51 1.48 -2.08
N ILE A 172 -31.40 1.79 -1.41
CA ILE A 172 -31.12 1.30 -0.06
C ILE A 172 -31.03 2.49 0.86
N LYS A 173 -31.80 2.44 1.96
CA LYS A 173 -31.89 3.57 2.88
C LYS A 173 -30.66 3.71 3.78
N GLU A 174 -30.15 2.60 4.33
CA GLU A 174 -29.12 2.60 5.36
C GLU A 174 -28.41 1.25 5.44
N ILE A 175 -27.25 1.22 6.10
CA ILE A 175 -26.56 -0.01 6.50
C ILE A 175 -26.80 -0.29 8.00
N ASP A 176 -26.62 -1.54 8.42
CA ASP A 176 -26.67 -1.96 9.83
C ASP A 176 -25.28 -2.23 10.39
N VAL A 177 -24.34 -2.59 9.51
CA VAL A 177 -22.96 -2.92 9.85
C VAL A 177 -22.02 -2.49 8.73
N LEU A 178 -20.90 -1.89 9.12
CA LEU A 178 -19.80 -1.57 8.21
C LEU A 178 -18.63 -2.55 8.45
N VAL A 179 -18.24 -3.26 7.41
CA VAL A 179 -17.09 -4.17 7.43
C VAL A 179 -15.91 -3.48 6.78
N TYR A 180 -14.74 -3.57 7.37
CA TYR A 180 -13.49 -3.02 6.88
C TYR A 180 -12.52 -4.14 6.49
N ASP A 181 -12.04 -4.11 5.25
CA ASP A 181 -11.08 -5.08 4.70
C ASP A 181 -10.09 -4.42 3.72
N LEU A 182 -9.01 -3.87 4.26
CA LEU A 182 -7.92 -3.23 3.53
C LEU A 182 -6.56 -3.70 4.06
N GLN A 183 -5.60 -3.88 3.17
CA GLN A 183 -4.21 -4.17 3.53
C GLN A 183 -3.48 -2.88 3.91
N ASP A 184 -3.11 -2.71 5.16
CA ASP A 184 -2.16 -1.71 5.64
C ASP A 184 -0.72 -2.14 5.35
N ILE A 185 0.22 -1.18 5.42
CA ILE A 185 1.65 -1.43 5.18
C ILE A 185 2.54 -1.22 6.41
N GLY A 186 1.97 -1.09 7.60
CA GLY A 186 2.71 -0.98 8.86
C GLY A 186 3.28 0.40 9.15
N THR A 187 2.78 1.44 8.48
CA THR A 187 3.31 2.81 8.53
C THR A 187 2.21 3.82 8.82
N ARG A 188 2.39 4.66 9.87
CA ARG A 188 1.40 5.64 10.32
C ARG A 188 0.83 6.51 9.22
N VAL A 189 1.69 7.02 8.33
CA VAL A 189 1.28 7.98 7.28
C VAL A 189 0.54 7.32 6.12
N TYR A 190 0.41 5.98 6.10
CA TYR A 190 -0.40 5.29 5.12
C TYR A 190 -1.88 5.42 5.48
N THR A 191 -2.63 6.11 4.64
CA THR A 191 -3.93 6.71 4.98
C THR A 191 -5.06 5.73 5.33
N TYR A 192 -4.90 4.44 5.05
CA TYR A 192 -5.94 3.44 5.33
C TYR A 192 -6.23 3.27 6.83
N VAL A 193 -5.21 3.47 7.67
CA VAL A 193 -5.39 3.48 9.13
C VAL A 193 -6.28 4.64 9.58
N ALA A 194 -6.09 5.83 8.99
CA ALA A 194 -6.94 6.99 9.24
C ALA A 194 -8.37 6.78 8.70
N THR A 195 -8.50 6.21 7.48
CA THR A 195 -9.80 5.84 6.91
C THR A 195 -10.56 4.90 7.83
N MET A 196 -9.91 3.87 8.38
CA MET A 196 -10.50 2.95 9.35
C MET A 196 -11.01 3.67 10.60
N ALA A 197 -10.17 4.51 11.19
CA ALA A 197 -10.49 5.23 12.42
C ALA A 197 -11.69 6.17 12.24
N LEU A 198 -11.71 6.93 11.16
CA LEU A 198 -12.79 7.88 10.85
C LEU A 198 -14.10 7.16 10.47
N ALA A 199 -14.03 6.03 9.77
CA ALA A 199 -15.19 5.19 9.50
C ALA A 199 -15.77 4.58 10.78
N MET A 200 -14.90 4.11 11.68
CA MET A 200 -15.27 3.59 12.99
C MET A 200 -15.92 4.66 13.87
N GLU A 201 -15.40 5.88 13.84
CA GLU A 201 -15.99 7.03 14.55
C GLU A 201 -17.39 7.35 14.04
N SER A 202 -17.61 7.38 12.70
CA SER A 202 -18.95 7.59 12.12
C SER A 202 -19.92 6.49 12.52
N CYS A 203 -19.48 5.23 12.52
CA CYS A 203 -20.30 4.11 13.01
C CYS A 203 -20.66 4.25 14.49
N ALA A 204 -19.71 4.70 15.33
CA ALA A 204 -19.97 4.94 16.75
C ALA A 204 -21.02 6.03 16.98
N GLU A 205 -20.95 7.13 16.25
CA GLU A 205 -21.92 8.24 16.33
C GLU A 205 -23.35 7.77 15.95
N LEU A 206 -23.46 6.98 14.88
CA LEU A 206 -24.74 6.46 14.37
C LEU A 206 -25.22 5.20 15.10
N GLY A 207 -24.41 4.61 15.97
CA GLY A 207 -24.77 3.36 16.66
C GLY A 207 -24.77 2.14 15.74
N LEU A 208 -23.97 2.14 14.67
CA LEU A 208 -23.77 1.00 13.77
C LEU A 208 -22.70 0.04 14.30
N ASP A 209 -22.79 -1.22 13.90
CA ASP A 209 -21.72 -2.19 14.16
C ASP A 209 -20.54 -1.95 13.21
N PHE A 210 -19.30 -2.11 13.72
CA PHE A 210 -18.08 -2.01 12.93
C PHE A 210 -17.27 -3.30 13.05
N ILE A 211 -16.96 -3.94 11.91
CA ILE A 211 -16.20 -5.19 11.87
C ILE A 211 -14.90 -4.96 11.10
N VAL A 212 -13.77 -5.32 11.67
CA VAL A 212 -12.46 -5.30 11.01
C VAL A 212 -12.04 -6.73 10.71
N LEU A 213 -11.80 -7.02 9.43
CA LEU A 213 -11.21 -8.28 8.97
C LEU A 213 -9.68 -8.09 8.97
N ASP A 214 -9.00 -8.67 9.95
CA ASP A 214 -7.58 -8.38 10.17
C ASP A 214 -6.68 -8.96 9.09
N ARG A 215 -5.56 -8.27 8.83
CA ARG A 215 -4.57 -8.60 7.81
C ARG A 215 -3.15 -8.47 8.37
N PRO A 216 -2.16 -9.21 7.79
CA PRO A 216 -0.77 -9.14 8.22
C PRO A 216 -0.24 -7.71 8.16
N ASN A 217 0.54 -7.32 9.18
CA ASN A 217 1.44 -6.20 9.01
C ASN A 217 2.60 -6.68 8.12
N PRO A 218 2.78 -6.13 6.90
CA PRO A 218 3.68 -6.74 5.93
C PRO A 218 5.15 -6.63 6.28
N ILE A 219 5.51 -5.67 7.12
CA ILE A 219 6.89 -5.44 7.60
C ILE A 219 7.12 -5.98 9.02
N GLY A 220 6.29 -6.93 9.44
CA GLY A 220 6.36 -7.54 10.77
C GLY A 220 5.78 -6.66 11.88
N GLY A 221 5.63 -7.25 13.07
CA GLY A 221 5.01 -6.61 14.23
C GLY A 221 5.97 -6.32 15.40
N GLU A 222 7.25 -6.65 15.29
CA GLU A 222 8.19 -6.52 16.40
C GLU A 222 8.84 -5.15 16.49
N ILE A 223 9.27 -4.59 15.36
CA ILE A 223 10.07 -3.36 15.30
C ILE A 223 9.17 -2.12 15.35
N LEU A 224 9.48 -1.23 16.31
CA LEU A 224 8.95 0.13 16.39
C LEU A 224 10.03 1.11 15.97
N GLU A 225 9.67 2.10 15.14
CA GLU A 225 10.65 3.07 14.65
C GLU A 225 10.00 4.40 14.28
N GLY A 226 10.78 5.48 14.41
CA GLY A 226 10.36 6.83 14.08
C GLY A 226 9.57 7.53 15.21
N ALA A 227 9.21 8.77 14.97
CA ALA A 227 8.53 9.59 15.95
C ALA A 227 7.10 9.11 16.22
N VAL A 228 6.72 9.10 17.49
CA VAL A 228 5.32 9.11 17.91
C VAL A 228 4.75 10.49 17.57
N LEU A 229 3.60 10.53 16.90
CA LEU A 229 2.97 11.80 16.54
C LEU A 229 2.62 12.64 17.77
N LYS A 230 3.00 13.92 17.80
CA LYS A 230 2.55 14.88 18.81
C LYS A 230 1.08 15.22 18.59
N TYR A 231 0.24 14.72 19.47
CA TYR A 231 -1.21 14.85 19.41
C TYR A 231 -1.71 15.90 20.43
N PRO A 232 -2.70 16.71 20.07
CA PRO A 232 -3.41 16.81 18.79
C PRO A 232 -2.74 17.73 17.76
N GLU A 233 -1.63 18.37 18.06
CA GLU A 233 -1.01 19.48 17.31
C GLU A 233 -0.72 19.10 15.85
N PHE A 234 -0.17 17.91 15.61
CA PHE A 234 0.17 17.41 14.26
C PHE A 234 -0.82 16.39 13.71
N SER A 235 -1.99 16.25 14.36
CA SER A 235 -3.03 15.34 13.89
C SER A 235 -3.54 15.75 12.51
N SER A 236 -3.58 14.80 11.60
CA SER A 236 -4.05 14.98 10.23
C SER A 236 -4.42 13.63 9.61
N PHE A 237 -4.90 13.62 8.36
CA PHE A 237 -5.23 12.39 7.66
C PHE A 237 -4.00 11.47 7.41
N VAL A 238 -2.78 12.04 7.34
CA VAL A 238 -1.52 11.28 7.25
C VAL A 238 -0.89 10.96 8.62
N GLY A 239 -1.67 11.09 9.69
CA GLY A 239 -1.25 10.81 11.07
C GLY A 239 -2.33 11.25 12.04
N LEU A 240 -3.36 10.41 12.25
CA LEU A 240 -4.54 10.81 13.01
C LEU A 240 -4.32 10.76 14.51
N TYR A 241 -3.67 9.71 15.02
CA TYR A 241 -3.47 9.45 16.44
C TYR A 241 -2.00 9.22 16.80
N PRO A 242 -1.62 9.35 18.07
CA PRO A 242 -0.23 9.28 18.54
C PRO A 242 0.32 7.85 18.51
N ILE A 243 0.68 7.40 17.32
CA ILE A 243 1.41 6.15 17.08
C ILE A 243 2.74 6.46 16.38
N PRO A 244 3.77 5.61 16.53
CA PRO A 244 5.04 5.80 15.82
C PRO A 244 4.92 5.57 14.33
N GLN A 245 5.90 6.04 13.57
CA GLN A 245 5.93 5.91 12.12
C GLN A 245 5.83 4.45 11.67
N ARG A 246 6.68 3.56 12.18
CA ARG A 246 6.56 2.10 12.06
C ARG A 246 5.94 1.59 13.37
N HIS A 247 4.66 1.26 13.34
CA HIS A 247 3.88 1.04 14.54
C HIS A 247 3.84 -0.41 15.04
N GLY A 248 4.24 -1.38 14.21
CA GLY A 248 4.31 -2.78 14.60
C GLY A 248 2.98 -3.41 15.03
N LEU A 249 1.84 -2.92 14.54
CA LEU A 249 0.50 -3.42 14.83
C LEU A 249 -0.21 -3.85 13.55
N THR A 250 -1.15 -4.79 13.63
CA THR A 250 -2.11 -5.07 12.57
C THR A 250 -3.25 -4.04 12.59
N VAL A 251 -4.06 -4.00 11.52
CA VAL A 251 -5.22 -3.08 11.47
C VAL A 251 -6.24 -3.40 12.56
N GLY A 252 -6.43 -4.69 12.89
CA GLY A 252 -7.32 -5.11 13.96
C GLY A 252 -6.83 -4.66 15.34
N GLU A 253 -5.53 -4.72 15.58
CA GLU A 253 -4.90 -4.23 16.81
C GLU A 253 -4.99 -2.71 16.92
N LEU A 254 -4.76 -1.97 15.80
CA LEU A 254 -4.94 -0.53 15.73
C LEU A 254 -6.41 -0.12 15.98
N ALA A 255 -7.38 -0.84 15.40
CA ALA A 255 -8.79 -0.57 15.64
C ALA A 255 -9.15 -0.66 17.11
N ARG A 256 -8.69 -1.70 17.82
CA ARG A 256 -8.89 -1.85 19.27
C ARG A 256 -8.25 -0.71 20.06
N LEU A 257 -6.99 -0.40 19.75
CA LEU A 257 -6.24 0.68 20.39
C LEU A 257 -6.93 2.03 20.21
N PHE A 258 -7.37 2.35 18.99
CA PHE A 258 -8.04 3.61 18.67
C PHE A 258 -9.42 3.70 19.33
N ASN A 259 -10.21 2.64 19.28
CA ASN A 259 -11.52 2.58 19.90
C ASN A 259 -11.43 2.85 21.41
N ASP A 260 -10.44 2.29 22.08
CA ASP A 260 -10.31 2.41 23.53
C ASP A 260 -9.73 3.74 24.01
N ASN A 261 -8.83 4.37 23.24
CA ASN A 261 -8.06 5.50 23.76
C ASN A 261 -8.41 6.85 23.09
N PHE A 262 -8.94 6.85 21.88
CA PHE A 262 -9.04 8.10 21.10
C PHE A 262 -10.44 8.44 20.61
N LEU A 263 -11.32 7.47 20.41
CA LEU A 263 -12.69 7.77 20.03
C LEU A 263 -13.47 8.37 21.21
N SER A 264 -14.13 9.51 20.97
CA SER A 264 -14.98 10.17 21.97
C SER A 264 -16.20 9.32 22.37
N LYS A 265 -16.74 8.57 21.42
CA LYS A 265 -17.78 7.55 21.60
C LYS A 265 -17.25 6.23 21.07
N LYS A 266 -17.24 5.20 21.92
CA LYS A 266 -16.76 3.87 21.53
C LYS A 266 -17.69 3.25 20.50
N ALA A 267 -17.08 2.71 19.44
CA ALA A 267 -17.76 1.92 18.44
C ALA A 267 -18.09 0.51 18.98
N ARG A 268 -19.16 -0.08 18.49
CA ARG A 268 -19.46 -1.51 18.66
C ARG A 268 -18.53 -2.32 17.74
N LEU A 269 -17.25 -2.39 18.12
CA LEU A 269 -16.17 -2.97 17.36
C LEU A 269 -16.09 -4.49 17.54
N THR A 270 -16.03 -5.21 16.44
CA THR A 270 -15.63 -6.62 16.40
C THR A 270 -14.41 -6.76 15.48
N VAL A 271 -13.32 -7.34 15.97
CA VAL A 271 -12.14 -7.68 15.16
C VAL A 271 -12.15 -9.18 14.88
N ILE A 272 -12.07 -9.56 13.62
CA ILE A 272 -11.92 -10.95 13.19
C ILE A 272 -10.42 -11.20 12.97
N PRO A 273 -9.76 -11.92 13.88
CA PRO A 273 -8.33 -12.15 13.78
C PRO A 273 -7.98 -13.09 12.63
N MET A 274 -6.74 -12.99 12.17
CA MET A 274 -6.14 -13.99 11.28
C MET A 274 -5.86 -15.30 12.04
N GLU A 275 -5.65 -16.37 11.30
CA GLU A 275 -5.08 -17.61 11.83
C GLU A 275 -3.67 -17.83 11.28
N GLY A 276 -2.74 -18.24 12.12
CA GLY A 276 -1.37 -18.64 11.74
C GLY A 276 -0.36 -17.50 11.59
N TRP A 277 -0.76 -16.24 11.64
CA TRP A 277 0.18 -15.12 11.63
C TRP A 277 0.86 -14.95 13.00
N LYS A 278 2.13 -14.56 12.97
CA LYS A 278 2.94 -14.23 14.14
C LYS A 278 3.68 -12.92 13.87
N ARG A 279 4.03 -12.20 14.94
CA ARG A 279 4.64 -10.86 14.86
C ARG A 279 5.98 -10.83 14.15
N ASP A 280 6.76 -11.90 14.24
CA ASP A 280 8.06 -12.06 13.59
C ASP A 280 7.97 -12.30 12.08
N LYS A 281 6.77 -12.59 11.55
CA LYS A 281 6.57 -12.89 10.12
C LYS A 281 6.47 -11.62 9.28
N TRP A 282 7.24 -11.58 8.22
CA TRP A 282 7.08 -10.66 7.10
C TRP A 282 6.05 -11.22 6.11
N PHE A 283 5.54 -10.37 5.20
CA PHE A 283 4.44 -10.75 4.31
C PHE A 283 4.78 -11.96 3.41
N ASP A 284 5.99 -12.02 2.88
CA ASP A 284 6.47 -13.13 2.03
C ASP A 284 6.56 -14.48 2.77
N GLN A 285 6.56 -14.46 4.10
CA GLN A 285 6.54 -15.64 4.96
C GLN A 285 5.11 -16.11 5.32
N THR A 286 4.10 -15.39 4.87
CA THR A 286 2.68 -15.75 5.13
C THR A 286 2.12 -16.75 4.14
N GLY A 287 2.75 -16.92 2.98
CA GLY A 287 2.22 -17.67 1.85
C GLY A 287 1.11 -16.94 1.07
N LEU A 288 0.71 -15.73 1.49
CA LEU A 288 -0.28 -14.91 0.79
C LEU A 288 0.34 -14.20 -0.42
N PRO A 289 -0.38 -14.06 -1.53
CA PRO A 289 0.09 -13.30 -2.67
C PRO A 289 0.02 -11.79 -2.37
N TRP A 290 1.06 -11.04 -2.76
CA TRP A 290 1.05 -9.57 -2.66
C TRP A 290 0.08 -8.99 -3.68
N VAL A 291 -0.86 -8.18 -3.20
CA VAL A 291 -1.71 -7.34 -4.02
C VAL A 291 -1.41 -5.89 -3.68
N MET A 292 -1.07 -5.09 -4.69
CA MET A 292 -0.77 -3.67 -4.49
C MET A 292 -1.93 -2.96 -3.77
N PRO A 293 -1.72 -2.47 -2.54
CA PRO A 293 -2.79 -1.76 -1.84
C PRO A 293 -3.04 -0.35 -2.41
N SER A 294 -2.04 0.21 -3.11
CA SER A 294 -2.15 1.48 -3.83
C SER A 294 -1.23 1.50 -5.04
N PRO A 295 -1.43 2.42 -6.03
CA PRO A 295 -0.63 2.46 -7.27
C PRO A 295 0.87 2.61 -7.05
N ASN A 296 1.29 3.27 -5.98
CA ASN A 296 2.71 3.49 -5.66
C ASN A 296 3.24 2.54 -4.56
N MET A 297 2.56 1.40 -4.33
CA MET A 297 3.00 0.35 -3.41
C MET A 297 3.07 -1.01 -4.13
N PRO A 298 3.93 -1.13 -5.17
CA PRO A 298 3.93 -2.30 -6.06
C PRO A 298 4.41 -3.59 -5.41
N THR A 299 5.32 -3.51 -4.44
CA THR A 299 5.98 -4.70 -3.87
C THR A 299 6.21 -4.59 -2.36
N LEU A 300 6.56 -5.72 -1.74
CA LEU A 300 6.99 -5.75 -0.34
C LEU A 300 8.28 -4.95 -0.11
N GLU A 301 9.19 -4.93 -1.10
CA GLU A 301 10.43 -4.13 -1.02
C GLU A 301 10.08 -2.65 -0.89
N THR A 302 9.11 -2.16 -1.67
CA THR A 302 8.63 -0.79 -1.54
C THR A 302 8.02 -0.54 -0.15
N ALA A 303 7.19 -1.46 0.37
CA ALA A 303 6.63 -1.35 1.71
C ALA A 303 7.70 -1.35 2.81
N THR A 304 8.82 -2.07 2.59
CA THR A 304 9.94 -2.15 3.53
C THR A 304 10.67 -0.80 3.68
N VAL A 305 10.84 -0.07 2.60
CA VAL A 305 11.55 1.22 2.60
C VAL A 305 10.64 2.40 2.92
N TYR A 306 9.34 2.26 2.68
CA TYR A 306 8.36 3.33 2.78
C TYR A 306 8.33 4.05 4.14
N PRO A 307 8.47 3.39 5.32
CA PRO A 307 8.44 4.09 6.60
C PRO A 307 9.46 5.21 6.76
N GLY A 308 10.56 5.14 5.99
CA GLY A 308 11.57 6.20 5.90
C GLY A 308 11.41 7.05 4.65
N GLN A 309 11.32 6.43 3.48
CA GLN A 309 11.39 7.15 2.20
C GLN A 309 10.21 8.09 1.94
N VAL A 310 9.09 7.88 2.61
CA VAL A 310 7.93 8.80 2.53
C VAL A 310 8.26 10.22 2.99
N TYR A 311 9.27 10.41 3.86
CA TYR A 311 9.66 11.75 4.30
C TYR A 311 10.24 12.62 3.20
N LEU A 312 10.72 12.02 2.11
CA LEU A 312 11.15 12.77 0.93
C LEU A 312 9.99 13.52 0.25
N GLU A 313 8.74 13.10 0.46
CA GLU A 313 7.57 13.85 0.00
C GLU A 313 7.53 15.28 0.59
N GLY A 314 8.01 15.44 1.81
CA GLY A 314 8.12 16.73 2.51
C GLY A 314 9.37 17.54 2.13
N THR A 315 10.03 17.20 1.03
CA THR A 315 11.23 17.90 0.51
C THR A 315 11.10 18.12 -1.00
N ASN A 316 12.05 18.86 -1.57
CA ASN A 316 12.18 18.98 -3.02
C ASN A 316 12.95 17.82 -3.67
N ILE A 317 13.12 16.68 -2.99
CA ILE A 317 13.68 15.46 -3.58
C ILE A 317 12.54 14.60 -4.13
N SER A 318 12.69 14.08 -5.35
CA SER A 318 11.78 13.05 -5.87
C SER A 318 11.97 11.75 -5.07
N GLU A 319 10.88 11.20 -4.56
CA GLU A 319 10.81 9.90 -3.92
C GLU A 319 10.56 8.76 -4.93
N GLY A 320 10.75 9.03 -6.21
CA GLY A 320 10.62 8.04 -7.28
C GLY A 320 9.19 7.76 -7.74
N ARG A 321 8.17 8.53 -7.30
CA ARG A 321 6.83 8.48 -7.91
C ARG A 321 6.93 8.81 -9.40
N GLY A 322 6.13 8.17 -10.23
CA GLY A 322 6.25 8.29 -11.69
C GLY A 322 7.35 7.42 -12.30
N THR A 323 7.97 6.55 -11.51
CA THR A 323 8.90 5.50 -11.96
C THR A 323 8.32 4.11 -11.66
N THR A 324 9.01 3.05 -12.08
CA THR A 324 8.63 1.67 -11.76
C THR A 324 9.05 1.22 -10.35
N ARG A 325 9.79 2.07 -9.60
CA ARG A 325 10.30 1.79 -8.25
C ARG A 325 10.09 2.99 -7.32
N PRO A 326 8.81 3.36 -7.05
CA PRO A 326 8.51 4.44 -6.12
C PRO A 326 9.08 4.13 -4.73
N PHE A 327 9.59 5.15 -4.05
CA PHE A 327 10.25 5.08 -2.74
C PHE A 327 11.57 4.28 -2.68
N GLU A 328 11.84 3.41 -3.65
CA GLU A 328 13.14 2.74 -3.77
C GLU A 328 14.16 3.60 -4.53
N LEU A 329 13.68 4.44 -5.47
CA LEU A 329 14.45 5.46 -6.17
C LEU A 329 14.24 6.83 -5.52
N PHE A 330 15.30 7.62 -5.42
CA PHE A 330 15.21 9.02 -5.00
C PHE A 330 16.30 9.87 -5.64
N GLY A 331 15.99 11.15 -5.86
CA GLY A 331 16.94 12.06 -6.49
C GLY A 331 16.32 13.36 -6.96
N ALA A 332 17.13 14.17 -7.67
CA ALA A 332 16.71 15.42 -8.27
C ALA A 332 17.58 15.75 -9.49
N PRO A 333 17.16 16.69 -10.39
CA PRO A 333 17.94 17.07 -11.57
C PRO A 333 19.33 17.67 -11.25
N TRP A 334 19.48 18.22 -10.06
CA TRP A 334 20.69 18.88 -9.59
C TRP A 334 21.61 17.99 -8.73
N ILE A 335 21.25 16.71 -8.52
CA ILE A 335 22.06 15.76 -7.76
C ILE A 335 23.02 15.02 -8.70
N ASP A 336 24.30 14.96 -8.32
CA ASP A 336 25.24 13.99 -8.85
C ASP A 336 25.03 12.64 -8.14
N GLY A 337 24.49 11.66 -8.88
CA GLY A 337 24.14 10.34 -8.32
C GLY A 337 25.37 9.54 -7.90
N TRP A 338 26.51 9.70 -8.61
CA TRP A 338 27.76 9.03 -8.25
C TRP A 338 28.29 9.51 -6.90
N ASP A 339 28.46 10.82 -6.74
CA ASP A 339 28.99 11.41 -5.52
C ASP A 339 28.08 11.13 -4.31
N LEU A 340 26.77 11.24 -4.50
CA LEU A 340 25.77 10.92 -3.47
C LEU A 340 25.87 9.45 -3.04
N THR A 341 25.96 8.53 -4.01
CA THR A 341 26.09 7.09 -3.74
C THR A 341 27.34 6.76 -2.94
N GLN A 342 28.51 7.33 -3.33
CA GLN A 342 29.75 7.13 -2.59
C GLN A 342 29.63 7.65 -1.15
N LYS A 343 29.04 8.83 -0.97
CA LYS A 343 28.84 9.43 0.35
C LYS A 343 27.92 8.60 1.24
N LEU A 344 26.78 8.16 0.73
CA LEU A 344 25.83 7.35 1.50
C LEU A 344 26.41 5.98 1.86
N ASN A 345 27.09 5.29 0.93
CA ASN A 345 27.71 4.01 1.23
C ASN A 345 28.86 4.13 2.23
N SER A 346 29.58 5.27 2.28
CA SER A 346 30.63 5.50 3.27
C SER A 346 30.11 5.58 4.71
N LEU A 347 28.80 5.79 4.92
CA LEU A 347 28.17 5.80 6.24
C LEU A 347 28.01 4.38 6.82
N ASN A 348 28.14 3.34 6.01
CA ASN A 348 27.98 1.94 6.41
C ASN A 348 26.68 1.66 7.18
N LEU A 349 25.54 2.20 6.68
CA LEU A 349 24.25 1.99 7.29
C LEU A 349 23.83 0.52 7.26
N ALA A 350 23.35 0.03 8.39
CA ALA A 350 23.03 -1.39 8.54
C ALA A 350 21.90 -1.83 7.58
N GLY A 351 22.11 -2.97 6.91
CA GLY A 351 21.11 -3.65 6.10
C GLY A 351 20.76 -3.00 4.76
N VAL A 352 21.51 -1.99 4.31
CA VAL A 352 21.24 -1.25 3.08
C VAL A 352 22.51 -0.94 2.28
N ILE A 353 22.37 -0.96 0.95
CA ILE A 353 23.38 -0.49 0.00
C ILE A 353 22.69 0.46 -0.98
N PHE A 354 23.38 1.52 -1.37
CA PHE A 354 22.92 2.49 -2.36
C PHE A 354 23.64 2.23 -3.69
N ARG A 355 22.88 2.26 -4.77
CA ARG A 355 23.38 2.17 -6.14
C ARG A 355 23.04 3.46 -6.87
N GLU A 356 24.00 4.02 -7.60
CA GLU A 356 23.73 5.14 -8.50
C GLU A 356 22.57 4.81 -9.43
N ALA A 357 21.66 5.76 -9.60
CA ALA A 357 20.54 5.64 -10.48
C ALA A 357 20.22 6.96 -11.19
N TRP A 358 19.79 6.84 -12.45
CA TRP A 358 19.24 7.91 -13.25
C TRP A 358 17.82 7.54 -13.63
N PHE A 359 16.90 8.48 -13.51
CA PHE A 359 15.49 8.23 -13.84
C PHE A 359 14.78 9.51 -14.30
N THR A 360 13.69 9.35 -15.01
CA THR A 360 12.84 10.46 -15.46
C THR A 360 11.41 10.14 -15.02
N PRO A 361 10.87 10.84 -14.00
CA PRO A 361 9.50 10.63 -13.52
C PRO A 361 8.48 10.94 -14.62
N THR A 362 7.43 10.13 -14.74
CA THR A 362 6.34 10.37 -15.70
C THR A 362 5.22 11.23 -15.12
N PHE A 363 5.20 11.41 -13.79
CA PHE A 363 4.32 12.32 -13.04
C PHE A 363 4.97 12.68 -11.69
N SER A 364 4.35 13.56 -10.90
CA SER A 364 4.85 14.06 -9.62
C SER A 364 6.06 15.00 -9.77
N LYS A 365 6.93 15.07 -8.77
CA LYS A 365 8.10 15.94 -8.76
C LYS A 365 9.02 15.66 -9.94
N TYR A 366 9.48 16.71 -10.61
CA TYR A 366 10.39 16.62 -11.76
C TYR A 366 9.84 15.80 -12.93
N GLN A 367 8.52 15.82 -13.16
CA GLN A 367 7.92 15.17 -14.32
C GLN A 367 8.62 15.55 -15.62
N GLY A 368 9.09 14.56 -16.36
CA GLY A 368 9.78 14.75 -17.65
C GLY A 368 11.23 15.21 -17.55
N GLU A 369 11.75 15.48 -16.34
CA GLU A 369 13.13 15.88 -16.13
C GLU A 369 14.00 14.70 -15.73
N ARG A 370 15.24 14.67 -16.21
CA ARG A 370 16.21 13.65 -15.83
C ARG A 370 16.77 13.94 -14.46
N CYS A 371 16.54 13.06 -13.50
CA CYS A 371 17.06 13.12 -12.14
C CYS A 371 18.28 12.21 -11.99
N GLY A 372 19.33 12.71 -11.33
CA GLY A 372 20.38 11.89 -10.74
C GLY A 372 20.06 11.57 -9.30
N GLY A 373 20.52 10.43 -8.80
CA GLY A 373 20.24 10.01 -7.43
C GLY A 373 20.64 8.57 -7.16
N CYS A 374 19.91 7.90 -6.28
CA CYS A 374 20.20 6.54 -5.88
C CYS A 374 18.97 5.63 -5.96
N GLN A 375 19.24 4.34 -6.14
CA GLN A 375 18.35 3.26 -5.74
C GLN A 375 18.83 2.69 -4.42
N LEU A 376 17.91 2.55 -3.47
CA LEU A 376 18.13 1.92 -2.18
C LEU A 376 17.86 0.42 -2.31
N HIS A 377 18.81 -0.42 -1.88
CA HIS A 377 18.68 -1.87 -1.85
C HIS A 377 18.79 -2.39 -0.42
N VAL A 378 17.70 -2.94 0.10
CA VAL A 378 17.72 -3.61 1.41
C VAL A 378 18.35 -4.99 1.22
N ILE A 379 19.47 -5.24 1.90
CA ILE A 379 20.21 -6.50 1.84
C ILE A 379 20.03 -7.35 3.10
N ASP A 380 19.61 -6.72 4.21
CA ASP A 380 19.24 -7.35 5.45
C ASP A 380 18.11 -6.56 6.09
N ARG A 381 16.87 -7.05 5.97
CA ARG A 381 15.68 -6.37 6.46
C ARG A 381 15.55 -6.35 7.99
N GLU A 382 16.20 -7.29 8.68
CA GLU A 382 16.20 -7.34 10.14
C GLU A 382 17.13 -6.27 10.73
N ALA A 383 18.24 -5.98 10.03
CA ALA A 383 19.17 -4.92 10.40
C ALA A 383 18.74 -3.54 9.89
N PHE A 384 17.99 -3.48 8.79
CA PHE A 384 17.60 -2.23 8.14
C PHE A 384 16.68 -1.38 9.02
N ARG A 385 17.00 -0.08 9.10
CA ARG A 385 16.23 0.92 9.87
C ARG A 385 15.80 2.04 8.93
N PRO A 386 14.59 1.93 8.31
CA PRO A 386 14.13 2.88 7.30
C PRO A 386 14.11 4.33 7.79
N PHE A 387 13.67 4.58 9.01
CA PHE A 387 13.61 5.92 9.56
C PHE A 387 15.01 6.55 9.70
N LEU A 388 15.93 5.85 10.37
CA LEU A 388 17.33 6.31 10.52
C LEU A 388 18.00 6.52 9.16
N THR A 389 17.81 5.59 8.23
CA THR A 389 18.36 5.66 6.86
C THR A 389 17.88 6.90 6.14
N SER A 390 16.59 7.22 6.25
CA SER A 390 16.01 8.39 5.59
C SER A 390 16.51 9.71 6.18
N LEU A 391 16.68 9.79 7.50
CA LEU A 391 17.30 10.96 8.12
C LEU A 391 18.74 11.17 7.61
N TRP A 392 19.50 10.08 7.41
CA TRP A 392 20.83 10.16 6.81
C TRP A 392 20.80 10.60 5.35
N ILE A 393 19.86 10.11 4.55
CA ILE A 393 19.68 10.54 3.16
C ILE A 393 19.40 12.05 3.12
N ILE A 394 18.43 12.52 3.89
CA ILE A 394 18.04 13.94 3.95
C ILE A 394 19.22 14.80 4.38
N LYS A 395 19.87 14.43 5.49
CA LYS A 395 21.03 15.18 6.00
C LYS A 395 22.18 15.21 4.98
N THR A 396 22.51 14.08 4.37
CA THR A 396 23.60 13.99 3.39
C THR A 396 23.31 14.86 2.18
N ILE A 397 22.10 14.81 1.60
CA ILE A 397 21.75 15.64 0.44
C ILE A 397 21.78 17.12 0.82
N ARG A 398 21.24 17.49 1.98
CA ARG A 398 21.28 18.87 2.48
C ARG A 398 22.71 19.39 2.67
N ASP A 399 23.59 18.58 3.26
CA ASP A 399 24.99 18.96 3.49
C ASP A 399 25.79 19.07 2.18
N MET A 400 25.48 18.25 1.16
CA MET A 400 26.14 18.29 -0.15
C MET A 400 25.61 19.43 -1.05
N TYR A 401 24.34 19.79 -0.90
CA TYR A 401 23.65 20.75 -1.77
C TYR A 401 22.87 21.80 -0.97
N PRO A 402 23.52 22.56 -0.07
CA PRO A 402 22.83 23.47 0.88
C PRO A 402 22.01 24.57 0.20
N ASP A 403 22.45 25.02 -1.00
CA ASP A 403 21.78 26.08 -1.75
C ASP A 403 20.65 25.57 -2.67
N LYS A 404 20.41 24.24 -2.68
CA LYS A 404 19.41 23.62 -3.57
C LYS A 404 18.37 22.78 -2.83
N PHE A 405 18.77 22.22 -1.69
CA PHE A 405 17.86 21.40 -0.89
C PHE A 405 16.84 22.28 -0.16
N GLU A 406 15.57 21.88 -0.18
CA GLU A 406 14.49 22.58 0.49
C GLU A 406 13.58 21.60 1.23
N PHE A 407 13.16 21.98 2.45
CA PHE A 407 12.02 21.37 3.13
C PHE A 407 10.72 22.04 2.67
N HIS A 408 9.71 21.25 2.37
CA HIS A 408 8.33 21.70 2.34
C HIS A 408 7.80 21.67 3.78
N VAL A 409 8.12 22.69 4.55
CA VAL A 409 8.09 22.71 6.04
C VAL A 409 6.79 22.15 6.60
N ASP A 410 5.64 22.72 6.22
CA ASP A 410 4.34 22.34 6.77
C ASP A 410 4.01 20.85 6.49
N TYR A 411 4.35 20.38 5.30
CA TYR A 411 4.07 18.99 4.92
C TYR A 411 5.07 18.03 5.53
N PHE A 412 6.36 18.40 5.59
CA PHE A 412 7.38 17.61 6.25
C PHE A 412 7.06 17.39 7.74
N ASP A 413 6.75 18.46 8.48
CA ASP A 413 6.43 18.40 9.90
C ASP A 413 5.15 17.57 10.14
N LYS A 414 4.17 17.69 9.23
CA LYS A 414 2.92 16.91 9.27
C LYS A 414 3.18 15.40 9.14
N ILE A 415 3.91 14.95 8.10
CA ILE A 415 4.21 13.53 7.90
C ILE A 415 5.20 13.01 8.94
N MET A 416 6.10 13.86 9.45
CA MET A 416 7.00 13.52 10.55
C MET A 416 6.24 13.36 11.89
N GLY A 417 5.15 14.10 12.07
CA GLY A 417 4.33 14.11 13.27
C GLY A 417 4.84 15.07 14.36
N ASN A 418 5.84 15.88 14.06
CA ASN A 418 6.38 16.97 14.86
C ASN A 418 7.33 17.83 14.02
N SER A 419 7.68 19.03 14.52
CA SER A 419 8.68 19.92 13.92
C SER A 419 10.10 19.72 14.46
N ASP A 420 10.25 19.05 15.62
CA ASP A 420 11.53 18.97 16.33
C ASP A 420 12.60 18.29 15.51
N ILE A 421 12.23 17.25 14.75
CA ILE A 421 13.18 16.46 13.93
C ILE A 421 13.73 17.30 12.80
N ARG A 422 12.90 18.09 12.11
CA ARG A 422 13.38 19.01 11.08
C ARG A 422 14.33 20.04 11.69
N LEU A 423 13.95 20.67 12.79
CA LEU A 423 14.78 21.65 13.49
C LEU A 423 16.11 21.04 13.98
N ALA A 424 16.08 19.81 14.46
CA ALA A 424 17.29 19.08 14.85
C ALA A 424 18.22 18.82 13.65
N LEU A 425 17.65 18.40 12.49
CA LEU A 425 18.43 18.25 11.26
C LEU A 425 19.00 19.59 10.79
N GLU A 426 18.22 20.67 10.83
CA GLU A 426 18.65 22.03 10.44
C GLU A 426 19.77 22.54 11.34
N SER A 427 19.74 22.22 12.65
CA SER A 427 20.82 22.57 13.59
C SER A 427 22.08 21.70 13.45
N GLY A 428 22.06 20.68 12.57
CA GLY A 428 23.19 19.80 12.32
C GLY A 428 23.27 18.59 13.24
N GLN A 429 22.24 18.32 14.06
CA GLN A 429 22.22 17.14 14.94
C GLN A 429 22.33 15.84 14.13
N SER A 430 23.01 14.84 14.68
CA SER A 430 23.18 13.56 13.95
C SER A 430 21.91 12.73 13.99
N PRO A 431 21.59 11.99 12.91
CA PRO A 431 20.45 11.07 12.85
C PRO A 431 20.40 10.05 14.00
N GLU A 432 21.56 9.55 14.47
CA GLU A 432 21.61 8.63 15.62
C GLU A 432 21.22 9.32 16.93
N GLN A 433 21.59 10.58 17.11
CA GLN A 433 21.20 11.32 18.30
C GLN A 433 19.69 11.56 18.28
N ILE A 434 19.14 12.02 17.16
CA ILE A 434 17.69 12.19 16.96
C ILE A 434 16.96 10.87 17.29
N THR A 435 17.42 9.76 16.71
CA THR A 435 16.81 8.45 16.92
C THR A 435 16.88 7.99 18.38
N ARG A 436 17.98 8.30 19.09
CA ARG A 436 18.10 7.98 20.53
C ARG A 436 17.11 8.76 21.38
N GLU A 437 16.88 10.02 21.05
CA GLU A 437 15.93 10.87 21.79
C GLU A 437 14.49 10.37 21.71
N LEU A 438 14.12 9.69 20.61
CA LEU A 438 12.79 9.10 20.42
C LEU A 438 12.54 7.81 21.22
N GLN A 439 13.58 7.20 21.82
CA GLN A 439 13.43 5.88 22.46
C GLN A 439 12.52 5.88 23.69
N ALA A 440 12.39 7.00 24.39
CA ALA A 440 11.50 7.10 25.54
C ALA A 440 10.03 6.97 25.11
N ASP A 441 9.63 7.71 24.07
CA ASP A 441 8.26 7.70 23.56
C ASP A 441 7.91 6.35 22.92
N LEU A 442 8.87 5.73 22.22
CA LEU A 442 8.70 4.39 21.65
C LEU A 442 8.47 3.34 22.74
N LYS A 443 9.19 3.43 23.87
CA LYS A 443 8.99 2.52 25.02
C LYS A 443 7.62 2.71 25.66
N GLU A 444 7.16 3.94 25.79
CA GLU A 444 5.81 4.20 26.33
C GLU A 444 4.73 3.68 25.37
N PHE A 445 4.90 3.89 24.07
CA PHE A 445 3.98 3.31 23.09
C PHE A 445 4.01 1.78 23.11
N ASP A 446 5.19 1.16 23.23
CA ASP A 446 5.30 -0.30 23.35
C ASP A 446 4.51 -0.85 24.54
N LYS A 447 4.61 -0.23 25.70
CA LYS A 447 3.80 -0.59 26.89
C LYS A 447 2.29 -0.46 26.60
N LEU A 448 1.89 0.60 25.89
CA LEU A 448 0.49 0.80 25.54
C LEU A 448 -0.01 -0.28 24.58
N ARG A 449 0.73 -0.56 23.48
CA ARG A 449 0.30 -1.52 22.45
C ARG A 449 0.16 -2.95 22.95
N GLN A 450 0.96 -3.36 23.97
CA GLN A 450 0.90 -4.72 24.54
C GLN A 450 -0.51 -5.14 24.98
N LYS A 451 -1.38 -4.19 25.34
CA LYS A 451 -2.78 -4.47 25.75
C LYS A 451 -3.68 -4.83 24.57
N TYR A 452 -3.26 -4.55 23.35
CA TYR A 452 -4.06 -4.66 22.13
C TYR A 452 -3.59 -5.77 21.20
N LEU A 453 -2.46 -6.39 21.50
CA LEU A 453 -1.90 -7.47 20.70
C LEU A 453 -2.87 -8.65 20.62
N LEU A 454 -2.99 -9.22 19.42
CA LEU A 454 -3.82 -10.39 19.10
C LEU A 454 -2.98 -11.65 18.82
N TYR A 455 -1.69 -11.43 18.50
CA TYR A 455 -0.79 -12.49 18.02
C TYR A 455 0.52 -12.50 18.77
#